data_4c903ab96de01809c2a6791f75c7c21c
#
_entry.id   4c903ab96de01809c2a6791f75c7c21c
#
_cell.length_a   1.000
_cell.length_b   1.000
_cell.length_c   1.000
_cell.angle_alpha   90.00
_cell.angle_beta   90.00
_cell.angle_gamma   90.00
#
_symmetry.space_group_name_H-M   'P 1'
#
loop_
_entity.id
_entity.type
_entity.pdbx_description
1 polymer ?
#
loop_
_entity_poly.entity_id
_entity_poly.type
_entity_poly.pdbx_seq_one_letter_code
_entity_poly.pdbx_strand_id
1 'polypeptide(L)'
;MKISRSYRAVIVGLVVILGVLLVILLRLGSSRQKTLGPIDQQVQVPTGDSLHPLRIAVVMEPGLFEIDDEGEISGSLPAVADRLLTGISYIWVPVSEKSLGTDLLREKRVDILATQQAFTDLTESSGLLTTEPISSSHYALMSLQDSLSWGDVLSGPSPVEVYYSAEDKEAQLILQNLHDISYTAIRPSESDLPPLEMMLEMVKGKIYFAVVKHNLAKEMSERFPQIRVVTDISLEAPQVWLLRSDAESLRDTLNQRIRKTDTTE
;
A
#
# COMPACT_ATOMS: atom_id res chain seq x y z
N MET A 1 -45.16 3.37 -53.49
CA MET A 1 -44.12 4.39 -53.51
C MET A 1 -42.84 3.74 -54.06
N LYS A 2 -42.47 4.01 -55.33
CA LYS A 2 -41.28 3.40 -55.96
C LYS A 2 -40.04 4.15 -55.52
N ILE A 3 -39.24 3.53 -54.64
CA ILE A 3 -37.88 4.08 -54.20
C ILE A 3 -37.03 4.15 -55.48
N SER A 4 -36.50 5.34 -55.80
CA SER A 4 -35.68 5.57 -56.98
C SER A 4 -34.41 4.72 -56.97
N ARG A 5 -33.94 4.29 -58.16
CA ARG A 5 -32.67 3.47 -58.24
C ARG A 5 -31.47 4.09 -57.56
N SER A 6 -31.34 5.41 -57.54
CA SER A 6 -30.29 6.14 -56.87
C SER A 6 -30.37 6.00 -55.33
N TYR A 7 -31.55 5.96 -54.75
CA TYR A 7 -31.68 5.79 -53.28
C TYR A 7 -31.28 4.38 -52.82
N ARG A 8 -31.52 3.36 -53.63
CA ARG A 8 -31.08 1.99 -53.36
C ARG A 8 -29.54 1.88 -53.40
N ALA A 9 -28.90 2.54 -54.38
CA ALA A 9 -27.43 2.54 -54.46
C ALA A 9 -26.76 3.24 -53.26
N VAL A 10 -27.35 4.33 -52.75
CA VAL A 10 -26.87 5.03 -51.56
C VAL A 10 -27.01 4.17 -50.30
N ILE A 11 -28.16 3.48 -50.13
CA ILE A 11 -28.38 2.59 -48.98
C ILE A 11 -27.42 1.41 -49.01
N VAL A 12 -27.19 0.78 -50.16
CA VAL A 12 -26.23 -0.33 -50.29
C VAL A 12 -24.80 0.16 -49.99
N GLY A 13 -24.40 1.34 -50.49
CA GLY A 13 -23.11 1.93 -50.17
C GLY A 13 -22.92 2.18 -48.68
N LEU A 14 -23.95 2.69 -48.00
CA LEU A 14 -23.90 2.97 -46.54
C LEU A 14 -23.81 1.69 -45.72
N VAL A 15 -24.50 0.62 -46.09
CA VAL A 15 -24.44 -0.70 -45.45
C VAL A 15 -23.06 -1.32 -45.62
N VAL A 16 -22.44 -1.21 -46.81
CA VAL A 16 -21.09 -1.72 -47.05
C VAL A 16 -20.05 -0.95 -46.23
N ILE A 17 -20.16 0.38 -46.17
CA ILE A 17 -19.27 1.21 -45.35
C ILE A 17 -19.41 0.86 -43.86
N LEU A 18 -20.65 0.70 -43.37
CA LEU A 18 -20.91 0.31 -41.97
C LEU A 18 -20.34 -1.08 -41.65
N GLY A 19 -20.46 -2.02 -42.58
CA GLY A 19 -19.90 -3.36 -42.47
C GLY A 19 -18.38 -3.36 -42.41
N VAL A 20 -17.71 -2.57 -43.26
CA VAL A 20 -16.26 -2.41 -43.26
C VAL A 20 -15.79 -1.74 -41.95
N LEU A 21 -16.50 -0.71 -41.49
CA LEU A 21 -16.18 -0.02 -40.22
C LEU A 21 -16.34 -0.96 -39.02
N LEU A 22 -17.36 -1.81 -39.01
CA LEU A 22 -17.56 -2.82 -37.97
C LEU A 22 -16.45 -3.86 -37.97
N VAL A 23 -15.99 -4.33 -39.14
CA VAL A 23 -14.86 -5.27 -39.23
C VAL A 23 -13.54 -4.61 -38.77
N ILE A 24 -13.33 -3.34 -39.09
CA ILE A 24 -12.16 -2.59 -38.62
C ILE A 24 -12.21 -2.41 -37.11
N LEU A 25 -13.38 -2.06 -36.54
CA LEU A 25 -13.56 -1.92 -35.08
C LEU A 25 -13.38 -3.26 -34.37
N LEU A 26 -13.87 -4.36 -34.93
CA LEU A 26 -13.67 -5.71 -34.37
C LEU A 26 -12.20 -6.12 -34.45
N ARG A 27 -11.47 -5.78 -35.50
CA ARG A 27 -10.04 -6.04 -35.60
C ARG A 27 -9.20 -5.12 -34.69
N LEU A 28 -9.57 -3.86 -34.52
CA LEU A 28 -8.92 -2.94 -33.59
C LEU A 28 -9.22 -3.30 -32.13
N GLY A 29 -10.41 -3.78 -31.83
CA GLY A 29 -10.77 -4.32 -30.51
C GLY A 29 -10.03 -5.63 -30.21
N SER A 30 -9.87 -6.50 -31.21
CA SER A 30 -9.15 -7.78 -31.06
C SER A 30 -7.63 -7.62 -30.96
N SER A 31 -7.04 -6.53 -31.48
CA SER A 31 -5.59 -6.29 -31.37
C SER A 31 -5.19 -5.61 -30.06
N ARG A 32 -6.12 -5.22 -29.20
CA ARG A 32 -5.84 -4.71 -27.85
C ARG A 32 -5.94 -5.76 -26.74
N GLN A 33 -6.49 -6.91 -27.01
CA GLN A 33 -6.18 -8.09 -26.24
C GLN A 33 -4.86 -8.67 -26.79
N LYS A 34 -3.71 -8.10 -26.41
CA LYS A 34 -2.57 -8.95 -26.13
C LYS A 34 -3.10 -9.89 -25.03
N THR A 35 -3.67 -10.99 -25.41
CA THR A 35 -3.65 -12.19 -24.61
C THR A 35 -2.20 -12.32 -24.18
N LEU A 36 -1.88 -11.95 -22.94
CA LEU A 36 -0.85 -12.63 -22.21
C LEU A 36 -1.18 -14.10 -22.47
N GLY A 37 -0.36 -14.76 -23.30
CA GLY A 37 -0.51 -16.19 -23.59
C GLY A 37 -0.72 -16.90 -22.27
N PRO A 38 -1.34 -18.06 -22.23
CA PRO A 38 -1.39 -18.85 -21.02
C PRO A 38 0.05 -18.86 -20.50
N ILE A 39 0.29 -18.14 -19.41
CA ILE A 39 1.50 -18.32 -18.63
C ILE A 39 1.37 -19.77 -18.26
N ASP A 40 2.17 -20.61 -18.90
CA ASP A 40 2.28 -22.01 -18.57
C ASP A 40 2.81 -22.02 -17.14
N GLN A 41 1.85 -22.11 -16.22
CA GLN A 41 2.02 -21.92 -14.80
C GLN A 41 2.49 -23.23 -14.19
N GLN A 42 3.61 -23.70 -14.61
CA GLN A 42 4.51 -24.29 -13.64
C GLN A 42 5.13 -23.09 -12.90
N VAL A 43 4.43 -22.66 -11.87
CA VAL A 43 4.91 -21.66 -10.94
C VAL A 43 6.10 -22.28 -10.21
N GLN A 44 7.26 -22.24 -10.85
CA GLN A 44 8.50 -22.44 -10.14
C GLN A 44 8.56 -21.37 -9.06
N VAL A 45 8.73 -21.80 -7.83
CA VAL A 45 9.07 -20.89 -6.73
C VAL A 45 10.27 -20.10 -7.23
N PRO A 46 10.22 -18.74 -7.28
CA PRO A 46 11.33 -17.97 -7.79
C PRO A 46 12.58 -18.34 -7.01
N THR A 47 13.62 -18.70 -7.70
CA THR A 47 14.88 -19.14 -7.08
C THR A 47 15.70 -17.97 -6.57
N GLY A 48 15.29 -16.73 -6.93
CA GLY A 48 16.04 -15.51 -6.59
C GLY A 48 17.41 -15.47 -7.29
N ASP A 49 17.57 -16.19 -8.40
CA ASP A 49 18.71 -16.05 -9.29
C ASP A 49 18.51 -14.91 -10.29
N SER A 50 19.54 -14.57 -11.07
CA SER A 50 19.49 -13.46 -12.01
C SER A 50 18.48 -13.64 -13.17
N LEU A 51 18.06 -14.88 -13.43
CA LEU A 51 17.06 -15.21 -14.46
C LEU A 51 15.64 -15.19 -13.91
N HIS A 52 15.49 -15.50 -12.62
CA HIS A 52 14.22 -15.58 -11.91
C HIS A 52 14.29 -14.78 -10.59
N PRO A 53 14.41 -13.44 -10.65
CA PRO A 53 14.50 -12.61 -9.47
C PRO A 53 13.19 -12.67 -8.67
N LEU A 54 13.29 -12.53 -7.34
CA LEU A 54 12.12 -12.35 -6.49
C LEU A 54 11.41 -11.04 -6.86
N ARG A 55 10.11 -11.05 -6.84
CA ARG A 55 9.25 -9.87 -7.07
C ARG A 55 8.71 -9.39 -5.73
N ILE A 56 9.09 -8.19 -5.35
CA ILE A 56 8.73 -7.60 -4.05
C ILE A 56 7.73 -6.47 -4.30
N ALA A 57 6.47 -6.70 -3.95
CA ALA A 57 5.48 -5.63 -3.94
C ALA A 57 5.76 -4.67 -2.78
N VAL A 58 5.60 -3.38 -3.03
CA VAL A 58 5.81 -2.33 -2.04
C VAL A 58 4.89 -1.16 -2.31
N VAL A 59 4.31 -0.57 -1.25
CA VAL A 59 3.58 0.68 -1.33
C VAL A 59 4.57 1.83 -1.21
N MET A 60 4.44 2.83 -2.10
CA MET A 60 5.26 4.03 -2.03
C MET A 60 4.79 4.89 -0.85
N GLU A 61 5.67 5.07 0.12
CA GLU A 61 5.40 5.82 1.35
C GLU A 61 6.66 6.55 1.80
N PRO A 62 6.57 7.85 2.14
CA PRO A 62 7.72 8.65 2.59
C PRO A 62 8.48 8.01 3.75
N GLY A 63 9.81 7.99 3.63
CA GLY A 63 10.70 7.37 4.61
C GLY A 63 10.72 5.85 4.60
N LEU A 64 9.74 5.17 3.99
CA LEU A 64 9.71 3.72 3.83
C LEU A 64 10.24 3.25 2.48
N PHE A 65 9.62 3.73 1.41
CA PHE A 65 10.01 3.40 0.04
C PHE A 65 9.65 4.56 -0.89
N GLU A 66 10.64 5.20 -1.42
CA GLU A 66 10.51 6.34 -2.33
C GLU A 66 11.33 6.09 -3.59
N ILE A 67 10.84 6.62 -4.71
CA ILE A 67 11.56 6.67 -5.98
C ILE A 67 11.61 8.14 -6.38
N ASP A 68 12.81 8.68 -6.58
CA ASP A 68 12.99 10.05 -7.02
C ASP A 68 12.82 10.22 -8.55
N ASP A 69 12.95 11.45 -9.03
CA ASP A 69 12.78 11.78 -10.46
C ASP A 69 13.87 11.13 -11.34
N GLU A 70 15.01 10.78 -10.78
CA GLU A 70 16.13 10.09 -11.44
C GLU A 70 15.92 8.55 -11.43
N GLY A 71 14.93 8.05 -10.69
CA GLY A 71 14.62 6.64 -10.53
C GLY A 71 15.43 5.94 -9.43
N GLU A 72 16.13 6.70 -8.59
CA GLU A 72 16.86 6.17 -7.45
C GLU A 72 15.88 5.78 -6.32
N ILE A 73 16.12 4.61 -5.73
CA ILE A 73 15.28 4.05 -4.69
C ILE A 73 15.87 4.36 -3.33
N SER A 74 15.06 4.87 -2.42
CA SER A 74 15.45 5.23 -1.04
C SER A 74 14.39 4.81 -0.02
N GLY A 75 14.76 4.89 1.28
CA GLY A 75 13.89 4.55 2.39
C GLY A 75 14.37 3.37 3.22
N SER A 76 13.65 3.03 4.28
CA SER A 76 14.04 1.97 5.21
C SER A 76 13.81 0.56 4.65
N LEU A 77 12.79 0.35 3.81
CA LEU A 77 12.49 -0.97 3.23
C LEU A 77 13.59 -1.46 2.27
N PRO A 78 14.14 -0.63 1.35
CA PRO A 78 15.29 -1.03 0.54
C PRO A 78 16.49 -1.47 1.38
N ALA A 79 16.85 -0.71 2.42
CA ALA A 79 17.96 -1.07 3.30
C ALA A 79 17.74 -2.42 4.01
N VAL A 80 16.52 -2.69 4.44
CA VAL A 80 16.13 -3.99 5.02
C VAL A 80 16.21 -5.10 3.98
N ALA A 81 15.72 -4.86 2.76
CA ALA A 81 15.76 -5.85 1.69
C ALA A 81 17.18 -6.21 1.30
N ASP A 82 18.07 -5.25 1.12
CA ASP A 82 19.48 -5.47 0.81
C ASP A 82 20.17 -6.36 1.86
N ARG A 83 19.85 -6.15 3.12
CA ARG A 83 20.35 -6.96 4.23
C ARG A 83 19.78 -8.37 4.22
N LEU A 84 18.46 -8.50 4.13
CA LEU A 84 17.77 -9.79 4.22
C LEU A 84 17.90 -10.63 2.95
N LEU A 85 18.07 -10.00 1.80
CA LEU A 85 18.14 -10.66 0.49
C LEU A 85 19.56 -10.70 -0.08
N THR A 86 20.59 -10.48 0.73
CA THR A 86 21.99 -10.56 0.27
C THR A 86 22.24 -11.85 -0.52
N GLY A 87 22.72 -11.72 -1.77
CA GLY A 87 22.97 -12.84 -2.67
C GLY A 87 21.73 -13.46 -3.32
N ILE A 88 20.57 -12.84 -3.16
CA ILE A 88 19.31 -13.19 -3.82
C ILE A 88 18.95 -12.03 -4.74
N SER A 89 18.73 -12.30 -6.03
CA SER A 89 18.29 -11.27 -6.98
C SER A 89 16.81 -10.95 -6.76
N TYR A 90 16.46 -9.68 -6.77
CA TYR A 90 15.07 -9.24 -6.62
C TYR A 90 14.78 -7.98 -7.43
N ILE A 91 13.50 -7.72 -7.67
CA ILE A 91 12.99 -6.50 -8.29
C ILE A 91 11.84 -5.95 -7.45
N TRP A 92 11.75 -4.64 -7.38
CA TRP A 92 10.64 -3.95 -6.77
C TRP A 92 9.44 -3.85 -7.73
N VAL A 93 8.25 -4.04 -7.18
CA VAL A 93 6.96 -3.88 -7.87
C VAL A 93 6.13 -2.87 -7.08
N PRO A 94 6.26 -1.57 -7.37
CA PRO A 94 5.45 -0.55 -6.72
C PRO A 94 3.96 -0.79 -6.96
N VAL A 95 3.17 -0.69 -5.90
CA VAL A 95 1.71 -0.81 -5.92
C VAL A 95 1.08 0.42 -5.30
N SER A 96 -0.14 0.76 -5.73
CA SER A 96 -0.85 1.94 -5.23
C SER A 96 -1.34 1.77 -3.79
N GLU A 97 -1.66 0.54 -3.40
CA GLU A 97 -2.23 0.23 -2.09
C GLU A 97 -1.88 -1.20 -1.66
N LYS A 98 -1.95 -1.44 -0.37
CA LYS A 98 -1.60 -2.72 0.24
C LYS A 98 -2.54 -3.86 -0.16
N SER A 99 -3.83 -3.59 -0.35
CA SER A 99 -4.84 -4.54 -0.82
C SER A 99 -4.42 -5.14 -2.16
N LEU A 100 -4.00 -4.30 -3.11
CA LEU A 100 -3.49 -4.74 -4.41
C LEU A 100 -2.25 -5.63 -4.26
N GLY A 101 -1.30 -5.26 -3.38
CA GLY A 101 -0.12 -6.09 -3.09
C GLY A 101 -0.49 -7.46 -2.54
N THR A 102 -1.51 -7.52 -1.67
CA THR A 102 -2.04 -8.77 -1.10
C THR A 102 -2.68 -9.65 -2.16
N ASP A 103 -3.44 -9.06 -3.08
CA ASP A 103 -4.07 -9.81 -4.18
C ASP A 103 -3.02 -10.34 -5.16
N LEU A 104 -1.99 -9.55 -5.49
CA LEU A 104 -0.86 -10.01 -6.30
C LEU A 104 -0.10 -11.18 -5.66
N LEU A 105 0.02 -11.22 -4.31
CA LEU A 105 0.58 -12.37 -3.59
C LEU A 105 -0.29 -13.62 -3.76
N ARG A 106 -1.61 -13.50 -3.60
CA ARG A 106 -2.56 -14.61 -3.77
C ARG A 106 -2.57 -15.14 -5.19
N GLU A 107 -2.46 -14.23 -6.17
CA GLU A 107 -2.34 -14.57 -7.59
C GLU A 107 -0.95 -15.06 -7.99
N LYS A 108 0.01 -15.12 -7.06
CA LYS A 108 1.40 -15.53 -7.29
C LYS A 108 2.15 -14.65 -8.31
N ARG A 109 1.72 -13.41 -8.47
CA ARG A 109 2.34 -12.42 -9.36
C ARG A 109 3.49 -11.70 -8.70
N VAL A 110 3.52 -11.68 -7.37
CA VAL A 110 4.65 -11.24 -6.55
C VAL A 110 4.96 -12.31 -5.50
N ASP A 111 6.12 -12.26 -4.92
CA ASP A 111 6.63 -13.29 -4.03
C ASP A 111 6.66 -12.84 -2.58
N ILE A 112 6.86 -11.54 -2.38
CA ILE A 112 6.88 -10.84 -1.09
C ILE A 112 6.04 -9.58 -1.22
N LEU A 113 5.31 -9.23 -0.17
CA LEU A 113 4.80 -7.88 0.06
C LEU A 113 5.56 -7.28 1.24
N ALA A 114 6.48 -6.36 0.91
CA ALA A 114 7.25 -5.61 1.87
C ALA A 114 6.40 -4.44 2.37
N THR A 115 5.92 -4.54 3.60
CA THR A 115 5.05 -3.53 4.21
C THR A 115 5.27 -3.48 5.71
N GLN A 116 4.89 -2.40 6.33
CA GLN A 116 4.74 -2.32 7.77
C GLN A 116 3.39 -2.90 8.20
N GLN A 117 3.27 -4.22 8.15
CA GLN A 117 2.10 -4.94 8.61
C GLN A 117 2.33 -5.41 10.04
N ALA A 118 1.48 -4.97 10.96
CA ALA A 118 1.46 -5.56 12.30
C ALA A 118 1.10 -7.05 12.22
N PHE A 119 1.84 -7.85 12.98
CA PHE A 119 1.49 -9.26 13.15
C PHE A 119 0.25 -9.35 14.02
N THR A 120 -0.84 -9.82 13.44
CA THR A 120 -2.14 -9.96 14.10
C THR A 120 -2.79 -11.28 13.69
N ASP A 121 -3.81 -11.72 14.44
CA ASP A 121 -4.63 -12.90 14.11
C ASP A 121 -5.22 -12.81 12.70
N LEU A 122 -5.50 -11.59 12.21
CA LEU A 122 -5.97 -11.37 10.84
C LEU A 122 -4.89 -11.69 9.80
N THR A 123 -3.61 -11.49 10.14
CA THR A 123 -2.49 -11.84 9.27
C THR A 123 -2.36 -13.36 9.16
N GLU A 124 -2.48 -14.09 10.27
CA GLU A 124 -2.48 -15.55 10.28
C GLU A 124 -3.65 -16.14 9.49
N SER A 125 -4.84 -15.55 9.60
CA SER A 125 -6.04 -16.04 8.89
C SER A 125 -6.06 -15.73 7.39
N SER A 126 -5.12 -14.94 6.87
CA SER A 126 -5.06 -14.52 5.46
C SER A 126 -4.72 -15.65 4.48
N GLY A 127 -4.23 -16.79 4.96
CA GLY A 127 -3.69 -17.89 4.14
C GLY A 127 -2.35 -17.58 3.47
N LEU A 128 -1.72 -16.46 3.84
CA LEU A 128 -0.37 -16.06 3.42
C LEU A 128 0.63 -16.45 4.51
N LEU A 129 1.89 -16.59 4.14
CA LEU A 129 2.97 -16.77 5.10
C LEU A 129 3.45 -15.42 5.61
N THR A 130 3.98 -15.39 6.83
CA THR A 130 4.60 -14.21 7.43
C THR A 130 6.05 -14.50 7.78
N THR A 131 6.90 -13.47 7.72
CA THR A 131 8.23 -13.53 8.32
C THR A 131 8.12 -13.44 9.84
N GLU A 132 9.24 -13.70 10.54
CA GLU A 132 9.45 -13.17 11.88
C GLU A 132 9.45 -11.63 11.83
N PRO A 133 9.25 -10.96 12.98
CA PRO A 133 9.30 -9.50 13.03
C PRO A 133 10.62 -8.95 12.47
N ILE A 134 10.49 -7.97 11.58
CA ILE A 134 11.64 -7.32 10.92
C ILE A 134 11.95 -5.98 11.59
N SER A 135 10.93 -5.35 12.10
CA SER A 135 10.96 -4.06 12.80
C SER A 135 9.78 -3.95 13.75
N SER A 136 9.71 -2.88 14.49
CA SER A 136 8.50 -2.47 15.22
C SER A 136 8.00 -1.13 14.69
N SER A 137 6.72 -0.86 14.88
CA SER A 137 6.10 0.43 14.58
C SER A 137 4.99 0.72 15.57
N HIS A 138 4.70 1.99 15.76
CA HIS A 138 3.61 2.47 16.59
C HIS A 138 2.89 3.62 15.88
N TYR A 139 1.78 4.08 16.46
CA TYR A 139 0.98 5.17 15.91
C TYR A 139 1.19 6.45 16.69
N ALA A 140 1.20 7.56 15.98
CA ALA A 140 1.33 8.89 16.51
C ALA A 140 0.10 9.74 16.20
N LEU A 141 -0.30 10.57 17.16
CA LEU A 141 -1.24 11.66 16.96
C LEU A 141 -0.49 12.87 16.42
N MET A 142 -0.97 13.37 15.29
CA MET A 142 -0.47 14.56 14.63
C MET A 142 -1.42 15.73 14.83
N SER A 143 -0.85 16.94 14.92
CA SER A 143 -1.59 18.19 14.97
C SER A 143 -1.05 19.23 14.00
N LEU A 144 -1.96 20.04 13.44
CA LEU A 144 -1.63 21.27 12.70
C LEU A 144 -1.23 22.43 13.63
N GLN A 145 -1.53 22.35 14.93
CA GLN A 145 -1.32 23.43 15.88
C GLN A 145 0.01 23.29 16.62
N ASP A 146 0.72 24.40 16.70
CA ASP A 146 2.09 24.50 17.21
C ASP A 146 2.30 24.22 18.70
N SER A 147 1.26 24.25 19.51
CA SER A 147 1.40 24.29 20.98
C SER A 147 0.46 23.37 21.76
N LEU A 148 -0.20 22.42 21.07
CA LEU A 148 -1.11 21.49 21.74
C LEU A 148 -0.34 20.32 22.35
N SER A 149 -0.44 20.16 23.66
CA SER A 149 -0.01 18.94 24.35
C SER A 149 -1.15 17.91 24.36
N TRP A 150 -0.81 16.64 24.61
CA TRP A 150 -1.80 15.59 24.82
C TRP A 150 -2.79 15.94 25.94
N GLY A 151 -2.30 16.57 27.01
CA GLY A 151 -3.14 17.04 28.12
C GLY A 151 -4.18 18.08 27.67
N ASP A 152 -3.82 18.99 26.76
CA ASP A 152 -4.71 19.99 26.20
C ASP A 152 -5.81 19.33 25.35
N VAL A 153 -5.47 18.30 24.57
CA VAL A 153 -6.43 17.52 23.78
C VAL A 153 -7.46 16.84 24.69
N LEU A 154 -6.99 16.20 25.77
CA LEU A 154 -7.86 15.47 26.70
C LEU A 154 -8.71 16.37 27.62
N SER A 155 -8.24 17.57 27.95
CA SER A 155 -8.90 18.51 28.86
C SER A 155 -9.66 19.63 28.16
N GLY A 156 -9.68 19.63 26.84
CA GLY A 156 -10.35 20.66 26.03
C GLY A 156 -11.86 20.71 26.30
N PRO A 157 -12.50 21.88 26.08
CA PRO A 157 -13.91 22.08 26.36
C PRO A 157 -14.86 21.35 25.39
N SER A 158 -14.32 20.85 24.29
CA SER A 158 -15.07 20.15 23.24
C SER A 158 -14.26 18.97 22.69
N PRO A 159 -14.92 17.89 22.26
CA PRO A 159 -14.23 16.78 21.58
C PRO A 159 -13.47 17.27 20.36
N VAL A 160 -12.24 16.78 20.22
CA VAL A 160 -11.46 17.01 19.01
C VAL A 160 -11.74 15.90 18.02
N GLU A 161 -11.96 16.27 16.77
CA GLU A 161 -12.12 15.34 15.67
C GLU A 161 -10.74 14.89 15.21
N VAL A 162 -10.52 13.56 15.27
CA VAL A 162 -9.23 12.94 14.91
C VAL A 162 -9.45 12.01 13.75
N TYR A 163 -8.81 12.32 12.63
CA TYR A 163 -8.96 11.57 11.39
C TYR A 163 -8.03 10.36 11.35
N TYR A 164 -8.51 9.30 10.71
CA TYR A 164 -7.74 8.11 10.34
C TYR A 164 -8.14 7.65 8.93
N SER A 165 -7.23 6.99 8.22
CA SER A 165 -7.53 6.44 6.90
C SER A 165 -8.44 5.21 6.99
N ALA A 166 -9.47 5.13 6.16
CA ALA A 166 -10.37 3.97 6.07
C ALA A 166 -9.64 2.65 5.78
N GLU A 167 -8.47 2.73 5.14
CA GLU A 167 -7.62 1.58 4.85
C GLU A 167 -6.88 1.07 6.10
N ASP A 168 -6.72 1.93 7.13
CA ASP A 168 -5.93 1.63 8.32
C ASP A 168 -6.81 1.16 9.48
N LYS A 169 -7.16 -0.12 9.47
CA LYS A 169 -8.01 -0.73 10.51
C LYS A 169 -7.35 -0.75 11.89
N GLU A 170 -6.03 -0.71 11.95
CA GLU A 170 -5.31 -0.64 13.22
C GLU A 170 -5.44 0.76 13.84
N ALA A 171 -5.28 1.83 13.05
CA ALA A 171 -5.53 3.20 13.49
C ALA A 171 -6.99 3.38 13.95
N GLN A 172 -7.95 2.80 13.23
CA GLN A 172 -9.36 2.79 13.62
C GLN A 172 -9.56 2.20 15.01
N LEU A 173 -9.00 1.01 15.26
CA LEU A 173 -9.14 0.30 16.54
C LEU A 173 -8.50 1.09 17.69
N ILE A 174 -7.32 1.66 17.46
CA ILE A 174 -6.62 2.49 18.45
C ILE A 174 -7.47 3.70 18.83
N LEU A 175 -8.02 4.42 17.84
CA LEU A 175 -8.87 5.58 18.10
C LEU A 175 -10.18 5.24 18.77
N GLN A 176 -10.82 4.11 18.44
CA GLN A 176 -12.01 3.65 19.12
C GLN A 176 -11.72 3.35 20.60
N ASN A 177 -10.63 2.64 20.89
CA ASN A 177 -10.21 2.38 22.27
C ASN A 177 -9.91 3.68 23.03
N LEU A 178 -9.24 4.64 22.40
CA LEU A 178 -8.98 5.94 23.02
C LEU A 178 -10.27 6.75 23.26
N HIS A 179 -11.21 6.70 22.32
CA HIS A 179 -12.54 7.30 22.50
C HIS A 179 -13.27 6.72 23.73
N ASP A 180 -13.27 5.39 23.85
CA ASP A 180 -13.95 4.69 24.95
C ASP A 180 -13.32 5.01 26.32
N ILE A 181 -11.99 5.19 26.37
CA ILE A 181 -11.26 5.53 27.60
C ILE A 181 -11.36 7.01 27.93
N SER A 182 -11.32 7.89 26.93
CA SER A 182 -11.26 9.36 27.10
C SER A 182 -12.62 10.02 27.33
N TYR A 183 -13.70 9.27 27.39
CA TYR A 183 -15.05 9.74 27.65
C TYR A 183 -15.43 11.01 26.85
N THR A 184 -15.24 10.98 25.53
CA THR A 184 -15.64 12.06 24.62
C THR A 184 -14.60 13.13 24.27
N ALA A 185 -13.38 13.11 24.81
CA ALA A 185 -12.35 14.08 24.41
C ALA A 185 -11.92 13.95 22.95
N ILE A 186 -12.03 12.74 22.38
CA ILE A 186 -11.68 12.42 21.01
C ILE A 186 -12.91 11.90 20.26
N ARG A 187 -13.13 12.37 19.06
CA ARG A 187 -14.11 11.83 18.11
C ARG A 187 -13.38 11.24 16.91
N PRO A 188 -13.33 9.91 16.77
CA PRO A 188 -12.78 9.28 15.57
C PRO A 188 -13.56 9.66 14.32
N SER A 189 -12.88 10.04 13.25
CA SER A 189 -13.45 10.42 11.95
C SER A 189 -12.73 9.66 10.84
N GLU A 190 -13.49 8.91 10.05
CA GLU A 190 -12.95 8.14 8.93
C GLU A 190 -12.71 9.04 7.74
N SER A 191 -11.57 8.87 7.08
CA SER A 191 -11.21 9.53 5.84
C SER A 191 -11.02 8.50 4.74
N ASP A 192 -11.61 8.72 3.58
CA ASP A 192 -11.40 7.87 2.39
C ASP A 192 -9.99 8.06 1.76
N LEU A 193 -9.23 9.02 2.26
CA LEU A 193 -7.89 9.31 1.77
C LEU A 193 -6.85 8.33 2.34
N PRO A 194 -5.88 7.89 1.53
CA PRO A 194 -4.69 7.19 2.04
C PRO A 194 -3.95 8.04 3.08
N PRO A 195 -3.17 7.42 3.99
CA PRO A 195 -2.50 8.15 5.08
C PRO A 195 -1.67 9.35 4.61
N LEU A 196 -0.90 9.19 3.54
CA LEU A 196 -0.09 10.30 2.99
C LEU A 196 -0.95 11.47 2.49
N GLU A 197 -2.01 11.18 1.73
CA GLU A 197 -2.90 12.23 1.21
C GLU A 197 -3.64 12.93 2.35
N MET A 198 -4.07 12.19 3.38
CA MET A 198 -4.66 12.76 4.59
C MET A 198 -3.68 13.72 5.29
N MET A 199 -2.39 13.38 5.37
CA MET A 199 -1.36 14.28 5.91
C MET A 199 -1.17 15.54 5.05
N LEU A 200 -1.27 15.44 3.72
CA LEU A 200 -1.23 16.60 2.83
C LEU A 200 -2.45 17.51 3.01
N GLU A 201 -3.63 16.96 3.29
CA GLU A 201 -4.82 17.78 3.64
C GLU A 201 -4.65 18.47 5.01
N MET A 202 -3.92 17.85 5.94
CA MET A 202 -3.50 18.50 7.18
C MET A 202 -2.57 19.69 6.91
N VAL A 203 -1.56 19.53 6.06
CA VAL A 203 -0.66 20.61 5.63
C VAL A 203 -1.43 21.79 5.01
N LYS A 204 -2.52 21.50 4.28
CA LYS A 204 -3.42 22.52 3.69
C LYS A 204 -4.38 23.15 4.70
N GLY A 205 -4.38 22.71 5.95
CA GLY A 205 -5.24 23.25 7.02
C GLY A 205 -6.69 22.75 6.99
N LYS A 206 -6.98 21.66 6.28
CA LYS A 206 -8.32 21.08 6.23
C LYS A 206 -8.57 20.04 7.32
N ILE A 207 -7.52 19.39 7.78
CA ILE A 207 -7.51 18.42 8.88
C ILE A 207 -6.63 19.00 9.98
N TYR A 208 -7.12 19.01 11.22
CA TYR A 208 -6.37 19.53 12.37
C TYR A 208 -5.68 18.45 13.17
N PHE A 209 -6.28 17.25 13.27
CA PHE A 209 -5.71 16.11 13.97
C PHE A 209 -5.83 14.86 13.12
N ALA A 210 -4.76 14.08 13.05
CA ALA A 210 -4.75 12.81 12.36
C ALA A 210 -3.92 11.78 13.11
N VAL A 211 -4.26 10.52 12.94
CA VAL A 211 -3.47 9.38 13.43
C VAL A 211 -2.87 8.66 12.24
N VAL A 212 -1.57 8.51 12.27
CA VAL A 212 -0.78 7.78 11.28
C VAL A 212 0.35 7.03 11.96
N LYS A 213 1.01 6.14 11.24
CA LYS A 213 2.22 5.47 11.73
C LYS A 213 3.32 6.47 12.04
N HIS A 214 4.06 6.23 13.11
CA HIS A 214 5.08 7.15 13.64
C HIS A 214 6.14 7.52 12.60
N ASN A 215 6.60 6.59 11.78
CA ASN A 215 7.59 6.89 10.74
C ASN A 215 7.06 7.88 9.70
N LEU A 216 5.81 7.73 9.24
CA LEU A 216 5.18 8.71 8.35
C LEU A 216 4.99 10.05 9.09
N ALA A 217 4.54 10.02 10.34
CA ALA A 217 4.39 11.21 11.17
C ALA A 217 5.70 12.00 11.29
N LYS A 218 6.80 11.30 11.59
CA LYS A 218 8.14 11.87 11.71
C LYS A 218 8.57 12.49 10.38
N GLU A 219 8.53 11.75 9.29
CA GLU A 219 8.94 12.20 7.97
C GLU A 219 8.15 13.44 7.53
N MET A 220 6.83 13.43 7.73
CA MET A 220 5.98 14.55 7.37
C MET A 220 6.23 15.77 8.24
N SER A 221 6.51 15.61 9.53
CA SER A 221 6.85 16.72 10.42
C SER A 221 8.21 17.35 10.10
N GLU A 222 9.16 16.57 9.61
CA GLU A 222 10.46 17.08 9.13
C GLU A 222 10.33 17.85 7.81
N ARG A 223 9.47 17.40 6.90
CA ARG A 223 9.21 18.07 5.60
C ARG A 223 8.30 19.31 5.73
N PHE A 224 7.36 19.28 6.69
CA PHE A 224 6.32 20.30 6.84
C PHE A 224 6.26 20.79 8.29
N PRO A 225 7.01 21.84 8.65
CA PRO A 225 7.11 22.33 10.04
C PRO A 225 5.78 22.81 10.68
N GLN A 226 4.73 23.04 9.87
CA GLN A 226 3.41 23.43 10.38
C GLN A 226 2.62 22.29 11.00
N ILE A 227 3.01 21.04 10.76
CA ILE A 227 2.43 19.86 11.40
C ILE A 227 3.47 19.21 12.32
N ARG A 228 3.01 18.63 13.40
CA ARG A 228 3.91 18.00 14.38
C ARG A 228 3.29 16.80 15.08
N VAL A 229 4.15 15.95 15.58
CA VAL A 229 3.76 14.86 16.48
C VAL A 229 3.37 15.46 17.84
N VAL A 230 2.16 15.17 18.30
CA VAL A 230 1.69 15.53 19.64
C VAL A 230 2.17 14.50 20.66
N THR A 231 1.93 13.23 20.37
CA THR A 231 2.33 12.09 21.21
C THR A 231 2.18 10.78 20.44
N ASP A 232 2.89 9.78 20.89
CA ASP A 232 2.63 8.40 20.49
C ASP A 232 1.40 7.87 21.25
N ILE A 233 0.51 7.18 20.55
CA ILE A 233 -0.80 6.76 21.07
C ILE A 233 -0.99 5.25 21.07
N SER A 234 -0.02 4.49 20.64
CA SER A 234 -0.03 3.03 20.72
C SER A 234 1.30 2.50 21.25
N LEU A 235 1.27 1.25 21.69
CA LEU A 235 2.50 0.50 21.93
C LEU A 235 3.14 0.12 20.61
N GLU A 236 4.43 -0.17 20.64
CA GLU A 236 5.12 -0.75 19.51
C GLU A 236 4.56 -2.12 19.17
N ALA A 237 4.23 -2.31 17.89
CA ALA A 237 3.75 -3.56 17.36
C ALA A 237 4.79 -4.14 16.39
N PRO A 238 5.09 -5.45 16.45
CA PRO A 238 6.02 -6.10 15.56
C PRO A 238 5.49 -6.04 14.13
N GLN A 239 6.36 -5.72 13.18
CA GLN A 239 6.03 -5.60 11.76
C GLN A 239 6.64 -6.77 10.98
N VAL A 240 5.86 -7.37 10.10
CA VAL A 240 6.24 -8.55 9.31
C VAL A 240 6.05 -8.29 7.82
N TRP A 241 6.77 -9.01 7.00
CA TRP A 241 6.48 -9.11 5.57
C TRP A 241 5.56 -10.29 5.29
N LEU A 242 4.73 -10.13 4.26
CA LEU A 242 3.85 -11.20 3.79
C LEU A 242 4.51 -11.92 2.61
N LEU A 243 4.34 -13.24 2.56
CA LEU A 243 4.83 -14.08 1.49
C LEU A 243 3.70 -14.95 0.93
N ARG A 244 3.91 -15.44 -0.27
CA ARG A 244 3.03 -16.45 -0.89
C ARG A 244 2.88 -17.66 0.01
N SER A 245 1.70 -18.26 -0.01
CA SER A 245 1.39 -19.45 0.79
C SER A 245 2.25 -20.69 0.49
N ASP A 246 2.88 -20.73 -0.67
CA ASP A 246 3.75 -21.83 -1.11
C ASP A 246 5.27 -21.51 -1.01
N ALA A 247 5.63 -20.39 -0.37
CA ALA A 247 7.02 -19.92 -0.27
C ALA A 247 7.66 -20.24 1.10
N GLU A 248 7.40 -21.42 1.67
CA GLU A 248 7.92 -21.82 2.99
C GLU A 248 9.44 -21.78 3.07
N SER A 249 10.14 -22.28 2.04
CA SER A 249 11.61 -22.26 2.00
C SER A 249 12.17 -20.84 1.99
N LEU A 250 11.51 -19.91 1.31
CA LEU A 250 11.89 -18.49 1.31
C LEU A 250 11.66 -17.88 2.70
N ARG A 251 10.50 -18.13 3.31
CA ARG A 251 10.19 -17.68 4.69
C ARG A 251 11.28 -18.15 5.67
N ASP A 252 11.63 -19.44 5.63
CA ASP A 252 12.60 -20.02 6.55
C ASP A 252 14.00 -19.40 6.35
N THR A 253 14.35 -19.11 5.08
CA THR A 253 15.59 -18.41 4.75
C THR A 253 15.60 -16.99 5.31
N LEU A 254 14.52 -16.24 5.13
CA LEU A 254 14.39 -14.88 5.67
C LEU A 254 14.44 -14.88 7.19
N ASN A 255 13.67 -15.76 7.84
CA ASN A 255 13.64 -15.88 9.29
C ASN A 255 15.02 -16.23 9.88
N GLN A 256 15.78 -17.12 9.22
CA GLN A 256 17.14 -17.39 9.65
C GLN A 256 18.06 -16.15 9.58
N ARG A 257 17.86 -15.30 8.58
CA ARG A 257 18.65 -14.06 8.42
C ARG A 257 18.22 -12.98 9.41
N ILE A 258 16.93 -12.86 9.70
CA ILE A 258 16.40 -11.95 10.73
C ILE A 258 17.03 -12.28 12.07
N ARG A 259 16.97 -13.54 12.53
CA ARG A 259 17.58 -13.96 13.81
C ARG A 259 19.08 -13.71 13.91
N LYS A 260 19.81 -13.84 12.80
CA LYS A 260 21.25 -13.56 12.80
C LYS A 260 21.54 -12.07 12.98
N THR A 261 20.67 -11.20 12.53
CA THR A 261 20.83 -9.76 12.67
C THR A 261 20.58 -9.32 14.10
N ASP A 262 19.52 -9.83 14.74
CA ASP A 262 19.19 -9.51 16.14
C ASP A 262 20.25 -9.98 17.16
N THR A 263 21.09 -10.93 16.77
CA THR A 263 22.16 -11.44 17.66
C THR A 263 23.44 -10.61 17.58
N THR A 264 23.51 -9.61 16.68
CA THR A 264 24.74 -8.85 16.38
C THR A 264 24.68 -7.39 16.89
N GLU A 265 23.51 -6.93 17.37
CA GLU A 265 23.31 -5.67 18.11
C GLU A 265 23.36 -5.90 19.62
#